data_1e3711b1635e3a81520f56ce46128656
#
_entry.id   1e3711b1635e3a81520f56ce46128656
#
_cell.length_a   1.000
_cell.length_b   1.000
_cell.length_c   1.000
_cell.angle_alpha   90.00
_cell.angle_beta   90.00
_cell.angle_gamma   90.00
#
_symmetry.space_group_name_H-M   'P 1'
#
loop_
_entity.id
_entity.type
_entity.pdbx_description
1 polymer ?
#
loop_
_entity_poly.entity_id
_entity_poly.type
_entity_poly.pdbx_seq_one_letter_code
_entity_poly.pdbx_strand_id
1 'polypeptide(L)'
;MRGFNSWVSCALGSLVALSAFGADWPQWRGEARRDHSPDTGLLSRWPQEGPKRVWLFENAGLGYAGYSIARGSLFTMGLREGQEFLIAVDASSGKELWS
;
A
#
# COMPACT_ATOMS: atom_id res chain seq x y z
N MET A 1 18.63 -31.26 51.50
CA MET A 1 18.59 -31.31 50.02
C MET A 1 17.72 -30.16 49.52
N ARG A 2 18.32 -29.17 48.91
CA ARG A 2 17.61 -28.00 48.40
C ARG A 2 17.48 -28.15 46.89
N GLY A 3 16.23 -28.29 46.38
CA GLY A 3 15.92 -28.32 44.96
C GLY A 3 15.95 -26.92 44.38
N PHE A 4 16.80 -26.70 43.41
CA PHE A 4 16.82 -25.49 42.59
C PHE A 4 15.77 -25.62 41.49
N ASN A 5 14.66 -24.89 41.62
CA ASN A 5 13.71 -24.74 40.52
C ASN A 5 14.20 -23.61 39.61
N SER A 6 14.72 -24.00 38.46
CA SER A 6 15.08 -23.09 37.38
C SER A 6 13.83 -22.74 36.58
N TRP A 7 13.31 -21.54 36.78
CA TRP A 7 12.25 -20.97 35.92
C TRP A 7 12.90 -20.39 34.68
N VAL A 8 12.83 -21.13 33.59
CA VAL A 8 13.19 -20.59 32.27
C VAL A 8 12.00 -19.80 31.78
N SER A 9 12.06 -18.48 31.90
CA SER A 9 11.13 -17.56 31.27
C SER A 9 11.47 -17.46 29.78
N CYS A 10 10.74 -18.19 28.95
CA CYS A 10 10.72 -17.92 27.51
C CYS A 10 9.97 -16.60 27.25
N ALA A 11 10.71 -15.53 27.05
CA ALA A 11 10.17 -14.31 26.50
C ALA A 11 9.87 -14.56 25.02
N LEU A 12 8.58 -14.81 24.68
CA LEU A 12 8.11 -14.73 23.30
C LEU A 12 8.15 -13.25 22.89
N GLY A 13 9.22 -12.88 22.19
CA GLY A 13 9.27 -11.63 21.48
C GLY A 13 8.26 -11.68 20.32
N SER A 14 7.13 -10.99 20.47
CA SER A 14 6.22 -10.75 19.36
C SER A 14 6.96 -9.92 18.31
N LEU A 15 7.37 -10.56 17.20
CA LEU A 15 7.76 -9.85 15.99
C LEU A 15 6.52 -9.17 15.47
N VAL A 16 6.35 -7.88 15.76
CA VAL A 16 5.42 -7.03 15.04
C VAL A 16 6.01 -6.86 13.64
N ALA A 17 5.49 -7.59 12.67
CA ALA A 17 5.77 -7.32 11.28
C ALA A 17 5.21 -5.92 10.98
N LEU A 18 6.08 -4.91 10.97
CA LEU A 18 5.77 -3.62 10.41
C LEU A 18 5.52 -3.85 8.93
N SER A 19 4.25 -3.85 8.54
CA SER A 19 3.87 -3.80 7.14
C SER A 19 4.46 -2.51 6.57
N ALA A 20 5.45 -2.63 5.69
CA ALA A 20 6.03 -1.50 4.98
C ALA A 20 5.04 -1.06 3.88
N PHE A 21 3.89 -0.52 4.28
CA PHE A 21 3.03 0.23 3.40
C PHE A 21 3.50 1.68 3.42
N GLY A 22 3.57 2.29 2.23
CA GLY A 22 3.77 3.72 2.11
C GLY A 22 2.65 4.50 2.81
N ALA A 23 2.85 5.80 3.00
CA ALA A 23 1.84 6.67 3.58
C ALA A 23 0.60 6.73 2.66
N ASP A 24 -0.56 6.97 3.27
CA ASP A 24 -1.79 7.27 2.53
C ASP A 24 -1.60 8.49 1.62
N TRP A 25 -2.27 8.45 0.47
CA TRP A 25 -2.39 9.56 -0.48
C TRP A 25 -3.87 9.84 -0.72
N PRO A 26 -4.58 10.44 0.28
CA PRO A 26 -6.03 10.39 0.36
C PRO A 26 -6.74 11.30 -0.64
N GLN A 27 -6.03 12.20 -1.27
CA GLN A 27 -6.58 13.15 -2.23
C GLN A 27 -5.54 13.64 -3.23
N TRP A 28 -5.99 14.36 -4.26
CA TRP A 28 -5.11 15.02 -5.22
C TRP A 28 -4.07 15.91 -4.54
N ARG A 29 -2.80 15.78 -4.91
CA ARG A 29 -1.64 16.44 -4.34
C ARG A 29 -1.29 16.03 -2.89
N GLY A 30 -1.81 14.91 -2.43
CA GLY A 30 -1.53 14.35 -1.10
C GLY A 30 -2.33 15.00 0.02
N GLU A 31 -2.11 14.56 1.25
CA GLU A 31 -2.89 14.94 2.43
C GLU A 31 -3.00 16.45 2.62
N ALA A 32 -1.89 17.15 2.50
CA ALA A 32 -1.82 18.61 2.66
C ALA A 32 -1.86 19.38 1.33
N ARG A 33 -2.13 18.72 0.21
CA ARG A 33 -2.12 19.28 -1.17
C ARG A 33 -0.83 20.00 -1.54
N ARG A 34 0.30 19.46 -1.10
CA ARG A 34 1.63 20.05 -1.32
C ARG A 34 2.53 19.22 -2.23
N ASP A 35 2.02 18.16 -2.83
CA ASP A 35 2.77 17.22 -3.69
C ASP A 35 3.98 16.60 -2.97
N HIS A 36 3.88 16.41 -1.67
CA HIS A 36 4.95 15.90 -0.83
C HIS A 36 4.46 14.68 -0.04
N SER A 37 5.13 13.54 -0.22
CA SER A 37 4.91 12.35 0.60
C SER A 37 5.73 12.44 1.89
N PRO A 38 5.18 12.04 3.05
CA PRO A 38 5.92 11.90 4.29
C PRO A 38 6.81 10.64 4.33
N ASP A 39 6.78 9.80 3.30
CA ASP A 39 7.55 8.56 3.26
C ASP A 39 9.05 8.83 3.37
N THR A 40 9.74 7.97 4.09
CA THR A 40 11.19 8.02 4.32
C THR A 40 11.85 6.74 3.83
N GLY A 41 13.18 6.72 3.74
CA GLY A 41 13.92 5.54 3.30
C GLY A 41 13.75 5.22 1.81
N LEU A 42 13.34 6.20 1.02
CA LEU A 42 13.19 6.03 -0.42
C LEU A 42 14.55 5.83 -1.10
N LEU A 43 14.56 5.12 -2.22
CA LEU A 43 15.76 4.91 -3.02
C LEU A 43 16.28 6.27 -3.53
N SER A 44 17.59 6.51 -3.36
CA SER A 44 18.26 7.69 -3.93
C SER A 44 18.56 7.52 -5.42
N ARG A 45 18.54 6.29 -5.92
CA ARG A 45 18.73 5.91 -7.33
C ARG A 45 17.85 4.73 -7.68
N TRP A 46 17.36 4.70 -8.90
CA TRP A 46 16.78 3.50 -9.47
C TRP A 46 17.88 2.47 -9.81
N PRO A 47 17.59 1.16 -9.69
CA PRO A 47 18.42 0.12 -10.30
C PRO A 47 18.61 0.38 -11.80
N GLN A 48 19.65 -0.21 -12.40
CA GLN A 48 19.94 -0.02 -13.82
C GLN A 48 18.75 -0.44 -14.71
N GLU A 49 18.01 -1.46 -14.32
CA GLU A 49 16.82 -1.98 -14.99
C GLU A 49 15.54 -1.16 -14.69
N GLY A 50 15.66 -0.11 -13.91
CA GLY A 50 14.52 0.70 -13.47
C GLY A 50 13.79 0.13 -12.26
N PRO A 51 12.66 0.75 -11.86
CA PRO A 51 11.86 0.28 -10.74
C PRO A 51 11.15 -1.05 -11.08
N LYS A 52 11.16 -1.99 -10.14
CA LYS A 52 10.42 -3.24 -10.28
C LYS A 52 8.91 -2.96 -10.25
N ARG A 53 8.19 -3.45 -11.26
CA ARG A 53 6.73 -3.43 -11.23
C ARG A 53 6.22 -4.47 -10.23
N VAL A 54 5.41 -4.00 -9.25
CA VAL A 54 4.80 -4.87 -8.23
C VAL A 54 3.55 -5.55 -8.79
N TRP A 55 2.67 -4.77 -9.43
CA TRP A 55 1.47 -5.26 -10.10
C TRP A 55 1.04 -4.31 -11.21
N LEU A 56 0.08 -4.74 -12.00
CA LEU A 56 -0.59 -3.96 -13.02
C LEU A 56 -2.09 -4.25 -12.95
N PHE A 57 -2.91 -3.21 -12.90
CA PHE A 57 -4.36 -3.31 -12.99
C PHE A 57 -4.81 -2.79 -14.35
N GLU A 58 -5.27 -3.68 -15.21
CA GLU A 58 -5.58 -3.34 -16.61
C GLU A 58 -7.05 -2.98 -16.84
N ASN A 59 -7.93 -3.25 -15.86
CA ASN A 59 -9.36 -3.06 -15.99
C ASN A 59 -9.87 -1.73 -15.40
N ALA A 60 -9.07 -0.67 -15.46
CA ALA A 60 -9.51 0.65 -14.99
C ALA A 60 -10.55 1.29 -15.92
N GLY A 61 -10.58 0.89 -17.18
CA GLY A 61 -11.43 1.51 -18.19
C GLY A 61 -10.78 2.73 -18.86
N LEU A 62 -11.58 3.51 -19.56
CA LEU A 62 -11.14 4.74 -20.24
C LEU A 62 -11.31 5.94 -19.31
N GLY A 63 -10.46 6.95 -19.48
CA GLY A 63 -10.58 8.21 -18.75
C GLY A 63 -9.25 8.80 -18.33
N TYR A 64 -9.32 9.89 -17.58
CA TYR A 64 -8.18 10.65 -17.06
C TYR A 64 -8.29 10.85 -15.55
N ALA A 65 -8.98 9.95 -14.86
CA ALA A 65 -9.15 10.04 -13.42
C ALA A 65 -7.80 9.90 -12.70
N GLY A 66 -7.60 10.71 -11.71
CA GLY A 66 -6.54 10.51 -10.72
C GLY A 66 -6.87 9.32 -9.81
N TYR A 67 -6.04 9.14 -8.80
CA TYR A 67 -6.26 8.10 -7.80
C TYR A 67 -6.08 8.66 -6.39
N SER A 68 -6.65 7.96 -5.42
CA SER A 68 -6.35 8.17 -4.01
C SER A 68 -6.01 6.83 -3.35
N ILE A 69 -5.21 6.88 -2.30
CA ILE A 69 -4.83 5.69 -1.51
C ILE A 69 -5.16 5.97 -0.06
N ALA A 70 -5.96 5.11 0.53
CA ALA A 70 -6.31 5.17 1.92
C ALA A 70 -6.50 3.75 2.49
N ARG A 71 -5.92 3.51 3.66
CA ARG A 71 -6.08 2.26 4.40
C ARG A 71 -5.84 1.00 3.56
N GLY A 72 -4.79 1.00 2.74
CA GLY A 72 -4.40 -0.13 1.91
C GLY A 72 -5.23 -0.35 0.64
N SER A 73 -6.14 0.55 0.33
CA SER A 73 -6.94 0.52 -0.91
C SER A 73 -6.61 1.70 -1.81
N LEU A 74 -6.51 1.45 -3.10
CA LEU A 74 -6.41 2.46 -4.14
C LEU A 74 -7.79 2.65 -4.76
N PHE A 75 -8.22 3.90 -4.88
CA PHE A 75 -9.49 4.29 -5.49
C PHE A 75 -9.23 5.09 -6.75
N THR A 76 -9.94 4.75 -7.82
CA THR A 76 -9.93 5.47 -9.09
C THR A 76 -11.29 5.38 -9.77
N MET A 77 -11.44 6.03 -10.91
CA MET A 77 -12.64 5.96 -11.72
C MET A 77 -12.29 5.63 -13.17
N GLY A 78 -13.21 5.03 -13.87
CA GLY A 78 -13.03 4.77 -15.28
C GLY A 78 -14.34 4.38 -15.99
N LEU A 79 -14.34 4.58 -17.29
CA LEU A 79 -15.46 4.23 -18.16
C LEU A 79 -15.30 2.79 -18.67
N ARG A 80 -16.21 1.92 -18.31
CA ARG A 80 -16.29 0.53 -18.77
C ARG A 80 -17.63 0.31 -19.47
N GLU A 81 -17.63 -0.19 -20.68
CA GLU A 81 -18.86 -0.52 -21.42
C GLU A 81 -19.92 0.63 -21.44
N GLY A 82 -19.44 1.85 -21.56
CA GLY A 82 -20.30 3.03 -21.60
C GLY A 82 -20.82 3.55 -20.26
N GLN A 83 -20.35 2.98 -19.14
CA GLN A 83 -20.73 3.40 -17.78
C GLN A 83 -19.49 3.79 -16.96
N GLU A 84 -19.64 4.81 -16.13
CA GLU A 84 -18.59 5.22 -15.20
C GLU A 84 -18.64 4.38 -13.93
N PHE A 85 -17.48 3.90 -13.51
CA PHE A 85 -17.29 3.12 -12.30
C PHE A 85 -16.34 3.82 -11.34
N LEU A 86 -16.70 3.85 -10.08
CA LEU A 86 -15.75 4.02 -8.99
C LEU A 86 -15.16 2.64 -8.65
N ILE A 87 -13.85 2.54 -8.61
CA ILE A 87 -13.13 1.28 -8.53
C ILE A 87 -12.23 1.28 -7.32
N ALA A 88 -12.31 0.24 -6.51
CA ALA A 88 -11.39 0.00 -5.40
C ALA A 88 -10.50 -1.21 -5.70
N VAL A 89 -9.19 -1.01 -5.53
CA VAL A 89 -8.16 -2.01 -5.77
C VAL A 89 -7.34 -2.19 -4.50
N ASP A 90 -7.02 -3.42 -4.13
CA ASP A 90 -6.07 -3.70 -3.06
C ASP A 90 -4.69 -3.18 -3.45
N ALA A 91 -4.15 -2.25 -2.67
CA ALA A 91 -2.91 -1.55 -3.00
C ALA A 91 -1.67 -2.47 -2.95
N SER A 92 -1.74 -3.59 -2.25
CA SER A 92 -0.63 -4.54 -2.13
C SER A 92 -0.59 -5.55 -3.27
N SER A 93 -1.73 -5.98 -3.77
CA SER A 93 -1.85 -7.06 -4.75
C SER A 93 -2.35 -6.62 -6.13
N GLY A 94 -2.91 -5.43 -6.25
CA GLY A 94 -3.53 -4.96 -7.49
C GLY A 94 -4.85 -5.64 -7.84
N LYS A 95 -5.46 -6.36 -6.92
CA LYS A 95 -6.77 -7.02 -7.14
C LYS A 95 -7.91 -6.04 -6.94
N GLU A 96 -8.89 -6.07 -7.85
CA GLU A 96 -10.13 -5.33 -7.66
C GLU A 96 -10.88 -5.87 -6.45
N LEU A 97 -11.21 -4.99 -5.53
CA LEU A 97 -12.00 -5.30 -4.34
C LEU A 97 -13.50 -5.16 -4.64
N TRP A 98 -13.84 -4.07 -5.33
CA TRP A 98 -15.20 -3.78 -5.78
C TRP A 98 -15.20 -2.65 -6.83
N SER A 99 -16.29 -2.53 -7.51
CA SER A 99 -16.58 -1.42 -8.41
C SER A 99 -18.08 -1.13 -8.45
#